data_660e3f19049f2879f556b7bcc731fd70
#
_entry.id   660e3f19049f2879f556b7bcc731fd70
#
_cell.length_a   1.000
_cell.length_b   1.000
_cell.length_c   1.000
_cell.angle_alpha   90.00
_cell.angle_beta   90.00
_cell.angle_gamma   90.00
#
_symmetry.space_group_name_H-M   'P 1'
#
loop_
_entity.id
_entity.type
_entity.pdbx_description
1 polymer ?
#
loop_
_entity_poly.entity_id
_entity_poly.type
_entity_poly.pdbx_seq_one_letter_code
_entity_poly.pdbx_strand_id
1 'polypeptide(L)'
;MAVISFENYVIDESYYRVNDLFENTEEKLSMPVSFSAEIGIDKSQEKAYVIINVSLGELEEESEKHIPFTCKVSVRGIYGYQSEAFETNNDLKDVLGKNAVAILYPYVRTYISALTNLGNQFPVYTLPVMNFAEIIRENDLITFIGFDD
;
A
#
# COMPACT_ATOMS: atom_id res chain seq x y z
N MET A 1 11.67 -11.27 -21.97
CA MET A 1 10.77 -10.12 -22.16
C MET A 1 9.75 -10.08 -21.04
N ALA A 2 9.63 -8.94 -20.39
CA ALA A 2 8.70 -8.83 -19.25
C ALA A 2 7.26 -8.78 -19.74
N VAL A 3 6.37 -9.57 -19.11
CA VAL A 3 4.93 -9.56 -19.45
C VAL A 3 4.20 -8.37 -18.85
N ILE A 4 4.78 -7.75 -17.81
CA ILE A 4 4.32 -6.48 -17.25
C ILE A 4 5.50 -5.51 -17.20
N SER A 5 5.19 -4.22 -17.32
CA SER A 5 6.20 -3.16 -17.21
C SER A 5 5.72 -2.08 -16.24
N PHE A 6 6.58 -1.73 -15.29
CA PHE A 6 6.32 -0.64 -14.36
C PHE A 6 6.64 0.68 -15.07
N GLU A 7 5.66 1.55 -15.22
CA GLU A 7 5.83 2.80 -15.97
C GLU A 7 6.04 4.01 -15.09
N ASN A 8 5.30 4.07 -13.98
CA ASN A 8 5.33 5.24 -13.10
C ASN A 8 4.60 4.93 -11.79
N TYR A 9 4.76 5.80 -10.82
CA TYR A 9 3.92 5.78 -9.62
C TYR A 9 3.53 7.21 -9.26
N VAL A 10 2.39 7.35 -8.59
CA VAL A 10 1.91 8.64 -8.09
C VAL A 10 1.38 8.46 -6.67
N ILE A 11 1.34 9.53 -5.92
CA ILE A 11 0.76 9.55 -4.59
C ILE A 11 -0.67 10.07 -4.71
N ASP A 12 -1.66 9.22 -4.44
CA ASP A 12 -3.07 9.60 -4.48
C ASP A 12 -3.52 10.24 -3.19
N GLU A 13 -2.97 9.78 -2.05
CA GLU A 13 -3.31 10.34 -0.75
C GLU A 13 -2.08 10.35 0.15
N SER A 14 -1.92 11.44 0.88
CA SER A 14 -0.87 11.60 1.87
C SER A 14 -1.46 12.37 3.05
N TYR A 15 -1.49 11.75 4.22
CA TYR A 15 -2.09 12.32 5.41
C TYR A 15 -1.22 12.00 6.61
N TYR A 16 -0.93 13.03 7.39
CA TYR A 16 -0.18 12.89 8.64
C TYR A 16 -0.78 13.85 9.66
N ARG A 17 -1.12 13.33 10.83
CA ARG A 17 -1.65 14.15 11.92
C ARG A 17 -1.15 13.65 13.26
N VAL A 18 -0.59 14.54 14.05
CA VAL A 18 -0.18 14.24 15.41
C VAL A 18 -1.43 14.07 16.27
N ASN A 19 -1.43 13.06 17.12
CA ASN A 19 -2.50 12.82 18.06
C ASN A 19 -2.33 13.72 19.29
N ASP A 20 -3.22 14.70 19.44
CA ASP A 20 -3.16 15.65 20.57
C ASP A 20 -3.41 14.99 21.93
N LEU A 21 -4.01 13.79 21.92
CA LEU A 21 -4.30 13.04 23.14
C LEU A 21 -3.18 12.09 23.53
N PHE A 22 -2.13 12.01 22.72
CA PHE A 22 -1.01 11.12 22.99
C PHE A 22 -0.30 11.50 24.27
N GLU A 23 -0.12 10.52 25.16
CA GLU A 23 0.65 10.67 26.38
C GLU A 23 1.95 9.87 26.26
N ASN A 24 3.08 10.56 26.36
CA ASN A 24 4.39 9.93 26.34
C ASN A 24 4.65 9.25 27.69
N THR A 25 4.25 8.00 27.80
CA THR A 25 4.50 7.18 28.98
C THR A 25 5.67 6.23 28.69
N GLU A 26 6.25 5.64 29.73
CA GLU A 26 7.33 4.65 29.56
C GLU A 26 6.80 3.33 28.99
N GLU A 27 5.49 3.20 28.82
CA GLU A 27 4.88 2.04 28.21
C GLU A 27 5.19 1.98 26.71
N LYS A 28 5.18 0.77 26.16
CA LYS A 28 5.45 0.53 24.75
C LYS A 28 4.43 1.23 23.87
N LEU A 29 4.91 1.99 22.89
CA LEU A 29 4.06 2.66 21.90
C LEU A 29 3.30 1.64 21.07
N SER A 30 2.02 1.92 20.85
CA SER A 30 1.19 1.13 19.96
C SER A 30 1.12 1.83 18.61
N MET A 31 1.31 1.06 17.53
CA MET A 31 1.18 1.58 16.17
C MET A 31 0.43 0.57 15.33
N PRO A 32 -0.91 0.58 15.40
CA PRO A 32 -1.69 -0.32 14.56
C PRO A 32 -1.48 0.02 13.09
N VAL A 33 -1.32 -1.01 12.27
CA VAL A 33 -1.09 -0.88 10.83
C VAL A 33 -2.15 -1.67 10.09
N SER A 34 -2.78 -1.06 9.09
CA SER A 34 -3.69 -1.76 8.20
C SER A 34 -3.30 -1.52 6.75
N PHE A 35 -3.54 -2.54 5.93
CA PHE A 35 -3.19 -2.54 4.51
C PHE A 35 -4.38 -2.96 3.67
N SER A 36 -4.45 -2.42 2.45
CA SER A 36 -5.33 -2.94 1.41
C SER A 36 -4.72 -2.60 0.05
N ALA A 37 -5.19 -3.27 -0.97
CA ALA A 37 -4.78 -2.97 -2.34
C ALA A 37 -5.97 -3.06 -3.29
N GLU A 38 -5.92 -2.26 -4.34
CA GLU A 38 -6.86 -2.30 -5.43
C GLU A 38 -6.07 -2.48 -6.71
N ILE A 39 -6.50 -3.40 -7.56
CA ILE A 39 -5.86 -3.69 -8.83
C ILE A 39 -6.91 -3.53 -9.93
N GLY A 40 -6.66 -2.64 -10.87
CA GLY A 40 -7.57 -2.40 -11.98
C GLY A 40 -6.87 -2.53 -13.32
N ILE A 41 -7.64 -2.82 -14.36
CA ILE A 41 -7.11 -2.89 -15.72
C ILE A 41 -8.00 -2.12 -16.70
N ASP A 42 -7.36 -1.64 -17.76
CA ASP A 42 -8.03 -1.14 -18.97
C ASP A 42 -7.59 -2.05 -20.12
N LYS A 43 -8.45 -2.98 -20.51
CA LYS A 43 -8.14 -3.97 -21.53
C LYS A 43 -7.90 -3.34 -22.90
N SER A 44 -8.56 -2.24 -23.20
CA SER A 44 -8.42 -1.58 -24.49
C SER A 44 -7.04 -0.97 -24.71
N GLN A 45 -6.38 -0.54 -23.64
CA GLN A 45 -5.06 0.08 -23.73
C GLN A 45 -3.94 -0.81 -23.19
N GLU A 46 -4.27 -2.00 -22.73
CA GLU A 46 -3.32 -2.91 -22.08
C GLU A 46 -2.57 -2.23 -20.93
N LYS A 47 -3.32 -1.49 -20.12
CA LYS A 47 -2.81 -0.78 -18.94
C LYS A 47 -3.42 -1.35 -17.67
N ALA A 48 -2.64 -1.32 -16.60
CA ALA A 48 -3.07 -1.73 -15.28
C ALA A 48 -2.61 -0.70 -14.26
N TYR A 49 -3.32 -0.66 -13.13
CA TYR A 49 -2.86 0.10 -11.97
C TYR A 49 -2.95 -0.78 -10.72
N VAL A 50 -2.08 -0.47 -9.77
CA VAL A 50 -2.13 -1.06 -8.43
C VAL A 50 -2.10 0.10 -7.46
N ILE A 51 -3.08 0.13 -6.55
CA ILE A 51 -3.09 1.10 -5.45
C ILE A 51 -2.82 0.34 -4.16
N ILE A 52 -1.79 0.72 -3.43
CA ILE A 52 -1.55 0.20 -2.09
C ILE A 52 -1.96 1.27 -1.10
N ASN A 53 -2.85 0.91 -0.19
CA ASN A 53 -3.31 1.78 0.89
C ASN A 53 -2.71 1.30 2.21
N VAL A 54 -2.13 2.23 2.96
CA VAL A 54 -1.57 1.95 4.28
C VAL A 54 -2.13 2.96 5.26
N SER A 55 -2.62 2.48 6.40
CA SER A 55 -3.03 3.32 7.52
C SER A 55 -2.22 2.95 8.75
N LEU A 56 -1.60 3.94 9.36
CA LEU A 56 -0.88 3.79 10.63
C LEU A 56 -1.62 4.58 11.70
N GLY A 57 -1.79 3.97 12.86
CA GLY A 57 -2.25 4.70 14.03
C GLY A 57 -3.70 5.15 13.94
N GLU A 58 -4.61 4.33 13.38
CA GLU A 58 -6.02 4.66 13.44
C GLU A 58 -6.47 4.70 14.89
N LEU A 59 -7.15 5.79 15.26
CA LEU A 59 -7.58 6.00 16.64
C LEU A 59 -8.80 5.15 16.96
N GLU A 60 -8.64 4.28 17.95
CA GLU A 60 -9.73 3.56 18.59
C GLU A 60 -9.82 4.09 20.03
N GLU A 61 -11.02 4.18 20.59
CA GLU A 61 -11.24 4.79 21.91
C GLU A 61 -10.32 4.26 23.00
N GLU A 62 -10.04 2.95 23.00
CA GLU A 62 -9.23 2.32 24.05
C GLU A 62 -7.73 2.60 23.91
N SER A 63 -7.26 2.99 22.73
CA SER A 63 -5.83 3.14 22.47
C SER A 63 -5.40 4.56 22.15
N GLU A 64 -6.30 5.56 22.24
CA GLU A 64 -6.00 6.95 21.87
C GLU A 64 -4.76 7.52 22.53
N LYS A 65 -4.53 7.21 23.80
CA LYS A 65 -3.39 7.76 24.57
C LYS A 65 -2.06 7.18 24.17
N HIS A 66 -2.05 6.02 23.52
CA HIS A 66 -0.83 5.27 23.18
C HIS A 66 -0.40 5.41 21.73
N ILE A 67 -1.20 6.11 20.93
CA ILE A 67 -0.94 6.30 19.50
C ILE A 67 -0.40 7.71 19.28
N PRO A 68 0.87 7.86 18.84
CA PRO A 68 1.47 9.18 18.71
C PRO A 68 0.95 9.98 17.52
N PHE A 69 0.64 9.33 16.41
CA PHE A 69 0.16 10.02 15.20
C PHE A 69 -0.66 9.06 14.33
N THR A 70 -1.41 9.65 13.41
CA THR A 70 -2.10 8.92 12.34
C THR A 70 -1.45 9.27 11.01
N CYS A 71 -1.20 8.26 10.19
CA CYS A 71 -0.63 8.43 8.87
C CYS A 71 -1.41 7.57 7.88
N LYS A 72 -1.84 8.16 6.77
CA LYS A 72 -2.55 7.43 5.70
C LYS A 72 -1.90 7.77 4.37
N VAL A 73 -1.55 6.75 3.63
CA VAL A 73 -0.88 6.89 2.35
C VAL A 73 -1.52 5.95 1.33
N SER A 74 -1.81 6.48 0.15
CA SER A 74 -2.22 5.68 -1.00
C SER A 74 -1.26 5.95 -2.14
N VAL A 75 -0.59 4.90 -2.60
CA VAL A 75 0.38 4.97 -3.70
C VAL A 75 -0.17 4.16 -4.86
N ARG A 76 -0.25 4.79 -6.03
CA ARG A 76 -0.71 4.13 -7.26
C ARG A 76 0.48 3.85 -8.16
N GLY A 77 0.66 2.58 -8.54
CA GLY A 77 1.59 2.19 -9.59
C GLY A 77 0.87 2.06 -10.91
N ILE A 78 1.52 2.48 -11.99
CA ILE A 78 0.97 2.43 -13.34
C ILE A 78 1.81 1.45 -14.14
N TYR A 79 1.14 0.50 -14.80
CA TYR A 79 1.78 -0.61 -15.49
C TYR A 79 1.22 -0.80 -16.88
N GLY A 80 2.08 -1.29 -17.78
CA GLY A 80 1.63 -1.87 -19.04
C GLY A 80 1.67 -3.40 -18.92
N TYR A 81 0.87 -4.09 -19.71
CA TYR A 81 0.94 -5.54 -19.79
C TYR A 81 0.70 -6.02 -21.21
N GLN A 82 1.18 -7.22 -21.52
CA GLN A 82 0.98 -7.84 -22.81
C GLN A 82 -0.16 -8.85 -22.71
N SER A 83 -1.34 -8.50 -23.24
CA SER A 83 -2.54 -9.34 -23.12
C SER A 83 -2.33 -10.73 -23.69
N GLU A 84 -1.52 -10.84 -24.75
CA GLU A 84 -1.22 -12.12 -25.40
C GLU A 84 -0.49 -13.12 -24.48
N ALA A 85 0.19 -12.62 -23.44
CA ALA A 85 0.92 -13.46 -22.52
C ALA A 85 0.02 -14.17 -21.50
N PHE A 86 -1.26 -13.81 -21.43
CA PHE A 86 -2.19 -14.32 -20.41
C PHE A 86 -3.35 -15.04 -21.09
N GLU A 87 -3.49 -16.32 -20.78
CA GLU A 87 -4.58 -17.14 -21.33
C GLU A 87 -5.94 -16.79 -20.69
N THR A 88 -5.93 -16.45 -19.40
CA THR A 88 -7.14 -16.14 -18.64
C THR A 88 -6.99 -14.88 -17.82
N ASN A 89 -8.13 -14.31 -17.38
CA ASN A 89 -8.13 -13.19 -16.44
C ASN A 89 -7.48 -13.59 -15.10
N ASN A 90 -7.62 -14.84 -14.69
CA ASN A 90 -7.01 -15.32 -13.46
C ASN A 90 -5.48 -15.31 -13.54
N ASP A 91 -4.92 -15.63 -14.70
CA ASP A 91 -3.46 -15.55 -14.89
C ASP A 91 -2.97 -14.11 -14.75
N LEU A 92 -3.70 -13.16 -15.32
CA LEU A 92 -3.38 -11.74 -15.20
C LEU A 92 -3.51 -11.26 -13.76
N LYS A 93 -4.59 -11.65 -13.06
CA LYS A 93 -4.77 -11.32 -11.64
C LYS A 93 -3.61 -11.84 -10.80
N ASP A 94 -3.15 -13.07 -11.06
CA ASP A 94 -2.05 -13.66 -10.32
C ASP A 94 -0.75 -12.88 -10.50
N VAL A 95 -0.42 -12.51 -11.73
CA VAL A 95 0.80 -11.76 -11.99
C VAL A 95 0.73 -10.36 -11.37
N LEU A 96 -0.39 -9.68 -11.53
CA LEU A 96 -0.55 -8.33 -10.94
C LEU A 96 -0.54 -8.40 -9.41
N GLY A 97 -1.25 -9.38 -8.85
CA GLY A 97 -1.33 -9.53 -7.39
C GLY A 97 -0.01 -9.94 -6.74
N LYS A 98 0.87 -10.60 -7.47
CA LYS A 98 2.18 -11.01 -6.96
C LYS A 98 3.27 -10.02 -7.35
N ASN A 99 3.48 -9.85 -8.65
CA ASN A 99 4.65 -9.15 -9.16
C ASN A 99 4.49 -7.64 -9.14
N ALA A 100 3.36 -7.13 -9.61
CA ALA A 100 3.14 -5.68 -9.65
C ALA A 100 3.07 -5.09 -8.25
N VAL A 101 2.39 -5.77 -7.32
CA VAL A 101 2.32 -5.34 -5.92
C VAL A 101 3.72 -5.36 -5.29
N ALA A 102 4.50 -6.40 -5.54
CA ALA A 102 5.86 -6.52 -5.00
C ALA A 102 6.79 -5.41 -5.50
N ILE A 103 6.61 -4.98 -6.76
CA ILE A 103 7.38 -3.88 -7.33
C ILE A 103 7.03 -2.55 -6.65
N LEU A 104 5.76 -2.34 -6.35
CA LEU A 104 5.28 -1.08 -5.79
C LEU A 104 5.58 -0.91 -4.29
N TYR A 105 5.61 -2.00 -3.54
CA TYR A 105 5.74 -1.93 -2.08
C TYR A 105 6.97 -1.15 -1.59
N PRO A 106 8.18 -1.29 -2.19
CA PRO A 106 9.33 -0.49 -1.74
C PRO A 106 9.12 1.02 -1.84
N TYR A 107 8.35 1.49 -2.82
CA TYR A 107 8.01 2.91 -2.93
C TYR A 107 7.12 3.35 -1.78
N VAL A 108 6.18 2.50 -1.37
CA VAL A 108 5.30 2.76 -0.22
C VAL A 108 6.13 2.87 1.06
N ARG A 109 7.08 1.94 1.27
CA ARG A 109 7.98 1.96 2.43
C ARG A 109 8.77 3.26 2.48
N THR A 110 9.37 3.65 1.36
CA THR A 110 10.17 4.87 1.27
C THR A 110 9.32 6.11 1.57
N TYR A 111 8.11 6.16 1.01
CA TYR A 111 7.24 7.32 1.21
C TYR A 111 6.82 7.46 2.66
N ILE A 112 6.44 6.37 3.31
CA ILE A 112 6.03 6.40 4.73
C ILE A 112 7.19 6.80 5.62
N SER A 113 8.39 6.27 5.36
CA SER A 113 9.60 6.69 6.10
C SER A 113 9.86 8.18 5.93
N ALA A 114 9.76 8.70 4.71
CA ALA A 114 9.97 10.12 4.44
C ALA A 114 8.91 10.99 5.12
N LEU A 115 7.64 10.60 5.03
CA LEU A 115 6.54 11.36 5.61
C LEU A 115 6.64 11.46 7.12
N THR A 116 6.91 10.34 7.80
CA THR A 116 7.06 10.33 9.26
C THR A 116 8.33 11.06 9.71
N ASN A 117 9.40 11.03 8.91
CA ASN A 117 10.62 11.79 9.18
C ASN A 117 10.37 13.30 9.05
N LEU A 118 9.66 13.72 8.02
CA LEU A 118 9.35 15.13 7.79
C LEU A 118 8.45 15.73 8.86
N GLY A 119 7.64 14.89 9.54
CA GLY A 119 6.83 15.32 10.66
C GLY A 119 7.67 15.78 11.85
N ASN A 120 8.86 15.26 12.00
CA ASN A 120 9.91 15.69 12.92
C ASN A 120 9.49 15.78 14.40
N GLN A 121 8.51 14.99 14.82
CA GLN A 121 8.08 14.95 16.23
C GLN A 121 8.36 13.58 16.87
N PHE A 122 8.44 12.54 16.06
CA PHE A 122 8.65 11.17 16.50
C PHE A 122 9.72 10.53 15.63
N PRO A 123 10.33 9.42 16.10
CA PRO A 123 11.27 8.67 15.27
C PRO A 123 10.62 8.23 13.95
N VAL A 124 11.43 8.11 12.91
CA VAL A 124 10.98 7.62 11.60
C VAL A 124 10.32 6.26 11.76
N TYR A 125 9.14 6.09 11.17
CA TYR A 125 8.48 4.80 11.10
C TYR A 125 8.82 4.14 9.76
N THR A 126 9.36 2.94 9.81
CA THR A 126 9.72 2.19 8.62
C THR A 126 8.91 0.90 8.58
N LEU A 127 8.14 0.70 7.51
CA LEU A 127 7.44 -0.55 7.29
C LEU A 127 8.46 -1.69 7.16
N PRO A 128 8.14 -2.89 7.65
CA PRO A 128 9.10 -4.00 7.59
C PRO A 128 9.37 -4.49 6.17
N VAL A 129 10.52 -5.07 5.96
CA VAL A 129 10.79 -5.87 4.76
C VAL A 129 10.03 -7.18 4.92
N MET A 130 9.08 -7.45 4.04
CA MET A 130 8.22 -8.61 4.12
C MET A 130 7.69 -8.98 2.74
N ASN A 131 7.16 -10.17 2.61
CA ASN A 131 6.45 -10.56 1.40
C ASN A 131 5.03 -9.97 1.43
N PHE A 132 4.94 -8.68 1.11
CA PHE A 132 3.70 -7.92 1.20
C PHE A 132 2.61 -8.50 0.29
N ALA A 133 2.98 -8.90 -0.92
CA ALA A 133 2.02 -9.45 -1.88
C ALA A 133 1.36 -10.72 -1.34
N GLU A 134 2.12 -11.58 -0.68
CA GLU A 134 1.58 -12.79 -0.07
C GLU A 134 0.64 -12.46 1.09
N ILE A 135 1.03 -11.50 1.94
CA ILE A 135 0.23 -11.11 3.10
C ILE A 135 -1.13 -10.58 2.70
N ILE A 136 -1.19 -9.66 1.72
CA ILE A 136 -2.47 -9.09 1.30
C ILE A 136 -3.34 -10.10 0.57
N ARG A 137 -2.73 -11.02 -0.15
CA ARG A 137 -3.45 -12.07 -0.87
C ARG A 137 -4.04 -13.10 0.09
N GLU A 138 -3.26 -13.58 1.07
CA GLU A 138 -3.72 -14.55 2.06
C GLU A 138 -4.84 -14.01 2.96
N ASN A 139 -4.86 -12.71 3.19
CA ASN A 139 -5.85 -12.06 4.03
C ASN A 139 -7.01 -11.45 3.24
N ASP A 140 -7.09 -11.74 1.95
CA ASP A 140 -8.16 -11.26 1.06
C ASP A 140 -8.31 -9.72 1.09
N LEU A 141 -7.20 -9.03 1.02
CA LEU A 141 -7.15 -7.57 1.10
C LEU A 141 -7.04 -6.89 -0.27
N ILE A 142 -7.16 -7.65 -1.36
CA ILE A 142 -7.08 -7.12 -2.72
C ILE A 142 -8.46 -7.04 -3.35
N THR A 143 -8.81 -5.87 -3.90
CA THR A 143 -10.01 -5.66 -4.70
C THR A 143 -9.59 -5.59 -6.17
N PHE A 144 -10.26 -6.33 -7.04
CA PHE A 144 -9.99 -6.35 -8.48
C PHE A 144 -11.10 -5.62 -9.24
N ILE A 145 -10.71 -4.74 -10.18
CA ILE A 145 -11.63 -3.92 -10.95
C ILE A 145 -11.33 -4.06 -12.45
N GLY A 146 -12.38 -4.27 -13.25
CA GLY A 146 -12.25 -4.32 -14.70
C GLY A 146 -11.85 -5.67 -15.27
N PHE A 147 -11.86 -6.72 -14.45
CA PHE A 147 -11.51 -8.07 -14.89
C PHE A 147 -12.71 -8.86 -15.41
N ASP A 148 -13.90 -8.34 -15.24
CA ASP A 148 -15.10 -9.00 -15.74
C ASP A 148 -15.23 -8.83 -17.25
N ASP A 149 -15.68 -9.86 -17.94
CA ASP A 149 -15.87 -9.82 -19.39
C ASP A 149 -17.11 -9.04 -19.80
#